data_5ccdfd29a89567cfb64be0dbcad2070f
#
_entry.id   5ccdfd29a89567cfb64be0dbcad2070f
#
_cell.length_a   1.000
_cell.length_b   1.000
_cell.length_c   1.000
_cell.angle_alpha   90.00
_cell.angle_beta   90.00
_cell.angle_gamma   90.00
#
_symmetry.space_group_name_H-M   'P 1'
#
loop_
_entity.id
_entity.type
_entity.pdbx_description
1 polymer ?
#
loop_
_entity_poly.entity_id
_entity_poly.type
_entity_poly.pdbx_seq_one_letter_code
_entity_poly.pdbx_strand_id
1 'polypeptide(L)' 'MLRVTIIDSFGQIIISRVENATLAYDLINSIKDIDSYVIEEVS' A
#
# COMPACT_ATOMS: atom_id res chain seq x y z
N MET A 1 -11.81 -2.45 6.71
CA MET A 1 -11.11 -2.18 5.44
C MET A 1 -9.85 -1.38 5.71
N LEU A 2 -8.82 -1.65 4.98
CA LEU A 2 -7.53 -0.97 5.14
C LEU A 2 -7.24 -0.10 3.92
N ARG A 3 -6.61 1.04 4.16
CA ARG A 3 -6.09 1.89 3.09
C ARG A 3 -4.57 1.74 3.06
N VAL A 4 -4.04 1.39 1.91
CA VAL A 4 -2.60 1.26 1.70
C VAL A 4 -2.14 2.44 0.85
N THR A 5 -1.24 3.24 1.39
CA THR A 5 -0.63 4.35 0.67
C THR A 5 0.82 3.97 0.40
N ILE A 6 1.19 3.95 -0.87
CA ILE A 6 2.53 3.55 -1.29
C ILE A 6 3.18 4.72 -2.01
N ILE A 7 4.42 5.02 -1.64
CA ILE A 7 5.23 6.03 -2.34
C ILE A 7 6.37 5.27 -2.99
N ASP A 8 6.46 5.34 -4.31
CA ASP A 8 7.51 4.64 -5.04
C ASP A 8 8.79 5.47 -5.09
N SER A 9 9.84 4.88 -5.67
CA SER A 9 11.14 5.55 -5.75
C SER A 9 11.15 6.75 -6.70
N PHE A 10 10.10 6.90 -7.51
CA PHE A 10 9.94 8.05 -8.42
C PHE A 10 9.09 9.17 -7.81
N GLY A 11 8.63 8.99 -6.56
CA GLY A 11 7.81 9.98 -5.89
C GLY A 11 6.33 9.90 -6.22
N GLN A 12 5.88 8.86 -6.91
CA GLN A 12 4.47 8.67 -7.22
C GLN A 12 3.74 8.08 -6.01
N ILE A 13 2.52 8.53 -5.79
CA ILE A 13 1.70 8.06 -4.69
C ILE A 13 0.61 7.15 -5.23
N ILE A 14 0.52 5.95 -4.68
CA ILE A 14 -0.49 4.97 -5.04
C ILE A 14 -1.34 4.70 -3.81
N ILE A 15 -2.65 4.87 -3.92
CA ILE A 15 -3.58 4.63 -2.82
C ILE A 15 -4.53 3.50 -3.24
N SER A 16 -4.63 2.49 -2.39
CA SER A 16 -5.50 1.36 -2.63
C SER A 16 -6.22 0.95 -1.36
N ARG A 17 -7.39 0.33 -1.49
CA ARG A 17 -8.15 -0.22 -0.37
C ARG A 17 -8.18 -1.73 -0.48
N VAL A 18 -7.96 -2.39 0.65
CA VAL A 18 -7.98 -3.85 0.73
C VAL A 18 -8.76 -4.27 1.99
N GLU A 19 -9.24 -5.51 2.00
CA GLU A 19 -10.10 -5.98 3.09
C GLU A 19 -9.33 -6.36 4.34
N ASN A 20 -8.07 -6.79 4.20
CA ASN A 20 -7.30 -7.27 5.34
C ASN A 20 -5.80 -7.05 5.12
N ALA A 21 -5.03 -7.32 6.18
CA ALA A 21 -3.58 -7.09 6.17
C ALA A 21 -2.85 -8.02 5.19
N THR A 22 -3.32 -9.24 5.01
CA THR A 22 -2.71 -10.18 4.07
C THR A 22 -2.73 -9.61 2.66
N LEU A 23 -3.88 -9.08 2.24
CA LEU A 23 -4.02 -8.45 0.92
C LEU A 23 -3.17 -7.18 0.81
N ALA A 24 -3.05 -6.42 1.91
CA ALA A 24 -2.21 -5.24 1.94
C ALA A 24 -0.74 -5.59 1.67
N TYR A 25 -0.23 -6.61 2.34
CA TYR A 25 1.16 -7.02 2.14
C TYR A 25 1.38 -7.69 0.78
N ASP A 26 0.38 -8.41 0.27
CA ASP A 26 0.45 -8.95 -1.08
C ASP A 26 0.60 -7.83 -2.12
N LEU A 27 -0.15 -6.76 -1.94
CA LEU A 27 -0.05 -5.59 -2.83
C LEU A 27 1.34 -4.96 -2.74
N ILE A 28 1.83 -4.75 -1.53
CA ILE A 28 3.15 -4.16 -1.31
C ILE A 28 4.23 -5.02 -1.96
N ASN A 29 4.15 -6.34 -1.80
CA ASN A 29 5.14 -7.27 -2.35
C ASN A 29 5.10 -7.34 -3.88
N SER A 30 4.00 -6.95 -4.51
CA SER A 30 3.87 -6.96 -5.96
C SER A 30 4.49 -5.74 -6.63
N ILE A 31 4.80 -4.71 -5.87
CA ILE A 31 5.39 -3.47 -6.38
C ILE A 31 6.88 -3.47 -6.08
N LYS A 32 7.72 -3.25 -7.09
CA LYS A 32 9.16 -3.43 -6.97
C LYS A 32 9.91 -2.25 -6.40
N ASP A 33 9.46 -1.04 -6.68
CA ASP A 33 10.24 0.16 -6.39
C ASP A 33 9.59 1.00 -5.29
N ILE A 34 9.27 0.36 -4.16
CA ILE A 34 8.66 1.06 -3.04
C ILE A 34 9.72 1.79 -2.23
N ASP A 35 9.52 3.09 -2.02
CA ASP A 35 10.33 3.88 -1.10
C ASP A 35 9.76 3.83 0.31
N SER A 36 8.45 4.02 0.45
CA SER A 36 7.78 3.91 1.73
C SER A 36 6.32 3.53 1.56
N TYR A 37 5.68 3.10 2.65
CA TYR A 37 4.25 2.80 2.62
C TYR A 37 3.63 3.05 3.98
N VAL A 38 2.32 3.24 4.00
CA VAL A 38 1.53 3.36 5.21
C VAL A 38 0.28 2.50 5.06
N ILE A 39 -0.05 1.73 6.07
CA ILE A 39 -1.28 0.96 6.13
C ILE A 39 -2.13 1.54 7.26
N GLU A 40 -3.34 1.97 6.93
CA GLU A 40 -4.25 2.58 7.89
C GLU A 40 -5.58 1.86 7.88
N GLU A 41 -6.21 1.75 9.06
CA GLU A 41 -7.56 1.23 9.13
C GLU A 41 -8.55 2.36 8.81
N VAL A 42 -9.47 2.07 7.89
CA VAL A 42 -10.53 3.01 7.50
C VAL A 42 -11.86 2.29 7.58
N SER A 43 -12.85 2.96 8.08
CA SER A 43 -14.18 2.36 8.26
C SER A 43 -15.06 2.56 7.03
#